data_67173ebab5700019037ecc5cf2e3d8b6
#
_entry.id   67173ebab5700019037ecc5cf2e3d8b6
#
_cell.length_a   1.000
_cell.length_b   1.000
_cell.length_c   1.000
_cell.angle_alpha   90.00
_cell.angle_beta   90.00
_cell.angle_gamma   90.00
#
_symmetry.space_group_name_H-M   'P 1'
#
loop_
_entity.id
_entity.type
_entity.pdbx_description
1 polymer ?
#
loop_
_entity_poly.entity_id
_entity_poly.type
_entity_poly.pdbx_seq_one_letter_code
_entity_poly.pdbx_strand_id
1 'polypeptide(L)'
;MRIALLATAGLAWVALTGAAGAVTVTLSPGPQDPQYFASKAAGENNFALDGITWTLTSGVAATAKGTAPGVSAAPLGMGANTTTGTTYMSVEGGGTETATWATPQTGLAIYWGSIDADIPGSASSGNMNSVAVTIDGYTLTAADLVALGALGGGGQTNPLDNQLVTITGLGAFTQVTFSSTGNAFEFSLGSGVPEPSTWVMMLVGFAGLGFAGFWAQRKRVAATA
;
A
#
# COMPACT_ATOMS: atom_id res chain seq x y z
N MET A 1 23.35 6.30 -5.49
CA MET A 1 22.24 5.35 -5.71
C MET A 1 22.00 5.30 -7.23
N ARG A 2 22.03 4.15 -7.86
CA ARG A 2 21.77 4.02 -9.31
C ARG A 2 20.41 3.38 -9.49
N ILE A 3 19.51 4.06 -10.18
CA ILE A 3 18.17 3.60 -10.52
C ILE A 3 18.25 2.91 -11.89
N ALA A 4 17.84 1.65 -11.97
CA ALA A 4 17.68 0.96 -13.25
C ALA A 4 16.17 0.87 -13.58
N LEU A 5 15.77 1.50 -14.68
CA LEU A 5 14.40 1.52 -15.17
C LEU A 5 14.23 0.41 -16.21
N LEU A 6 13.33 -0.54 -15.94
CA LEU A 6 12.88 -1.54 -16.91
C LEU A 6 11.37 -1.34 -17.13
N ALA A 7 11.01 -0.83 -18.29
CA ALA A 7 9.61 -0.65 -18.68
C ALA A 7 9.19 -1.75 -19.67
N THR A 8 8.22 -2.57 -19.27
CA THR A 8 7.42 -3.39 -20.19
C THR A 8 5.98 -2.91 -20.16
N ALA A 9 5.28 -2.98 -21.28
CA ALA A 9 3.98 -2.37 -21.49
C ALA A 9 2.98 -2.71 -20.36
N GLY A 10 2.63 -1.71 -19.55
CA GLY A 10 1.60 -1.76 -18.51
C GLY A 10 2.09 -1.91 -17.07
N LEU A 11 3.37 -2.16 -16.81
CA LEU A 11 3.96 -2.26 -15.48
C LEU A 11 5.32 -1.57 -15.46
N ALA A 12 5.48 -0.52 -14.65
CA ALA A 12 6.77 0.11 -14.41
C ALA A 12 7.44 -0.54 -13.18
N TRP A 13 8.70 -0.94 -13.29
CA TRP A 13 9.48 -1.56 -12.22
C TRP A 13 10.69 -0.67 -11.90
N VAL A 14 10.86 -0.34 -10.64
CA VAL A 14 12.11 0.26 -10.14
C VAL A 14 12.69 -0.65 -9.06
N ALA A 15 13.93 -1.06 -9.24
CA ALA A 15 14.70 -1.76 -8.23
C ALA A 15 15.62 -0.76 -7.51
N LEU A 16 15.39 -0.54 -6.22
CA LEU A 16 16.27 0.21 -5.33
C LEU A 16 17.13 -0.79 -4.56
N THR A 17 18.45 -0.80 -4.82
CA THR A 17 19.35 -1.76 -4.17
C THR A 17 19.85 -1.21 -2.84
N GLY A 18 19.34 -1.76 -1.75
CA GLY A 18 19.90 -1.68 -0.41
C GLY A 18 20.60 -3.00 -0.03
N ALA A 19 21.31 -3.06 1.08
CA ALA A 19 22.13 -4.21 1.51
C ALA A 19 21.34 -5.51 1.80
N ALA A 20 20.00 -5.49 1.77
CA ALA A 20 19.12 -6.64 2.08
C ALA A 20 18.34 -7.19 0.87
N GLY A 21 18.48 -6.60 -0.33
CA GLY A 21 17.75 -7.00 -1.54
C GLY A 21 17.30 -5.79 -2.36
N ALA A 22 16.82 -6.04 -3.58
CA ALA A 22 16.25 -4.97 -4.39
C ALA A 22 14.82 -4.68 -3.94
N VAL A 23 14.56 -3.49 -3.42
CA VAL A 23 13.18 -3.03 -3.17
C VAL A 23 12.50 -2.80 -4.52
N THR A 24 11.33 -3.38 -4.69
CA THR A 24 10.54 -3.24 -5.91
C THR A 24 9.23 -2.52 -5.58
N VAL A 25 8.93 -1.48 -6.34
CA VAL A 25 7.65 -0.76 -6.27
C VAL A 25 6.88 -1.00 -7.55
N THR A 26 5.62 -1.41 -7.43
CA THR A 26 4.70 -1.57 -8.57
C THR A 26 3.49 -0.69 -8.38
N LEU A 27 3.01 -0.13 -9.49
CA LEU A 27 1.81 0.69 -9.55
C LEU A 27 0.73 -0.02 -10.35
N SER A 28 -0.49 -0.04 -9.82
CA SER A 28 -1.71 -0.48 -10.52
C SER A 28 -2.71 0.66 -10.52
N PRO A 29 -2.88 1.36 -11.66
CA PRO A 29 -3.83 2.45 -11.76
C PRO A 29 -5.26 1.94 -11.78
N GLY A 30 -6.19 2.79 -11.34
CA GLY A 30 -7.62 2.54 -11.43
C GLY A 30 -8.36 2.71 -10.12
N PRO A 31 -9.70 2.66 -10.19
CA PRO A 31 -10.50 2.66 -8.97
C PRO A 31 -10.25 1.38 -8.19
N GLN A 32 -9.85 1.55 -6.95
CA GLN A 32 -9.75 0.48 -5.96
C GLN A 32 -10.75 0.82 -4.85
N ASP A 33 -11.29 -0.18 -4.21
CA ASP A 33 -12.17 0.00 -3.04
C ASP A 33 -11.65 -0.85 -1.87
N PRO A 34 -10.48 -0.49 -1.32
CA PRO A 34 -9.93 -1.22 -0.20
C PRO A 34 -10.75 -0.96 1.06
N GLN A 35 -11.30 -2.02 1.64
CA GLN A 35 -12.21 -1.98 2.79
C GLN A 35 -11.49 -2.01 4.14
N TYR A 36 -10.16 -1.80 4.19
CA TYR A 36 -9.40 -1.97 5.42
C TYR A 36 -9.97 -1.15 6.59
N PHE A 37 -10.26 0.13 6.37
CA PHE A 37 -10.83 1.00 7.40
C PHE A 37 -12.38 0.98 7.44
N ALA A 38 -13.06 0.10 6.72
CA ALA A 38 -14.53 0.13 6.58
C ALA A 38 -15.28 0.02 7.92
N SER A 39 -14.70 -0.67 8.91
CA SER A 39 -15.27 -0.83 10.25
C SER A 39 -15.06 0.39 11.16
N LYS A 40 -14.28 1.39 10.74
CA LYS A 40 -13.93 2.55 11.55
C LYS A 40 -14.87 3.72 11.30
N ALA A 41 -15.17 4.47 12.35
CA ALA A 41 -15.85 5.75 12.22
C ALA A 41 -14.88 6.82 11.69
N ALA A 42 -15.40 7.92 11.13
CA ALA A 42 -14.57 9.06 10.81
C ALA A 42 -14.08 9.77 12.10
N GLY A 43 -12.86 10.29 12.08
CA GLY A 43 -12.24 11.04 13.17
C GLY A 43 -11.43 10.21 14.18
N GLU A 44 -11.26 8.90 13.94
CA GLU A 44 -10.41 8.05 14.79
C GLU A 44 -8.92 8.22 14.37
N ASN A 45 -8.02 8.43 15.33
CA ASN A 45 -6.59 8.65 15.08
C ASN A 45 -5.66 7.80 15.97
N ASN A 46 -6.18 7.17 17.02
CA ASN A 46 -5.41 6.24 17.86
C ASN A 46 -6.28 5.00 18.10
N PHE A 47 -5.99 3.92 17.38
CA PHE A 47 -6.79 2.69 17.44
C PHE A 47 -5.99 1.46 17.03
N ALA A 48 -6.52 0.28 17.33
CA ALA A 48 -6.01 -0.98 16.79
C ALA A 48 -7.03 -1.57 15.79
N LEU A 49 -6.52 -2.14 14.69
CA LEU A 49 -7.32 -2.83 13.68
C LEU A 49 -6.46 -3.92 13.02
N ASP A 50 -6.97 -5.15 12.99
CA ASP A 50 -6.34 -6.30 12.33
C ASP A 50 -4.86 -6.52 12.68
N GLY A 51 -4.51 -6.38 13.97
CA GLY A 51 -3.14 -6.56 14.46
C GLY A 51 -2.20 -5.39 14.18
N ILE A 52 -2.73 -4.27 13.68
CA ILE A 52 -1.99 -3.02 13.47
C ILE A 52 -2.47 -1.99 14.48
N THR A 53 -1.54 -1.37 15.19
CA THR A 53 -1.80 -0.20 16.05
C THR A 53 -1.50 1.07 15.25
N TRP A 54 -2.49 1.92 15.13
CA TRP A 54 -2.42 3.24 14.50
C TRP A 54 -2.22 4.30 15.57
N THR A 55 -1.27 5.19 15.38
CA THR A 55 -0.91 6.22 16.36
C THR A 55 -0.61 7.53 15.66
N LEU A 56 -1.34 8.57 16.02
CA LEU A 56 -1.03 9.94 15.62
C LEU A 56 0.30 10.37 16.27
N THR A 57 1.32 10.57 15.47
CA THR A 57 2.68 10.89 15.93
C THR A 57 2.90 12.40 15.98
N SER A 58 2.36 13.15 15.01
CA SER A 58 2.40 14.62 15.00
C SER A 58 1.30 15.21 14.12
N GLY A 59 0.98 16.47 14.32
CA GLY A 59 0.03 17.23 13.50
C GLY A 59 -1.38 16.70 13.55
N VAL A 60 -2.03 16.56 12.41
CA VAL A 60 -3.41 16.06 12.26
C VAL A 60 -3.42 14.89 11.29
N ALA A 61 -3.92 13.76 11.77
CA ALA A 61 -4.27 12.60 10.95
C ALA A 61 -5.45 11.89 11.60
N ALA A 62 -6.37 11.39 10.82
CA ALA A 62 -7.51 10.62 11.31
C ALA A 62 -8.17 9.83 10.17
N THR A 63 -8.96 8.83 10.55
CA THR A 63 -9.89 8.21 9.59
C THR A 63 -10.89 9.24 9.09
N ALA A 64 -11.15 9.25 7.80
CA ALA A 64 -12.08 10.13 7.13
C ALA A 64 -13.07 9.35 6.27
N LYS A 65 -14.18 9.97 5.92
CA LYS A 65 -15.19 9.39 5.04
C LYS A 65 -15.73 10.47 4.11
N GLY A 66 -15.78 10.15 2.81
CA GLY A 66 -16.21 11.11 1.79
C GLY A 66 -15.21 12.25 1.62
N THR A 67 -15.65 13.34 0.99
CA THR A 67 -14.81 14.51 0.69
C THR A 67 -15.21 15.69 1.57
N ALA A 68 -14.26 16.25 2.30
CA ALA A 68 -14.38 17.47 3.07
C ALA A 68 -13.52 18.57 2.40
N PRO A 69 -14.13 19.54 1.69
CA PRO A 69 -13.38 20.54 0.92
C PRO A 69 -12.33 21.28 1.77
N GLY A 70 -11.10 21.37 1.26
CA GLY A 70 -9.98 22.02 1.93
C GLY A 70 -9.35 21.21 3.09
N VAL A 71 -9.86 20.02 3.38
CA VAL A 71 -9.38 19.14 4.46
C VAL A 71 -8.91 17.82 3.87
N SER A 72 -9.82 17.04 3.29
CA SER A 72 -9.51 15.73 2.71
C SER A 72 -10.43 15.42 1.54
N ALA A 73 -9.99 14.53 0.67
CA ALA A 73 -10.79 14.09 -0.44
C ALA A 73 -10.77 12.57 -0.57
N ALA A 74 -11.95 11.96 -0.73
CA ALA A 74 -12.04 10.52 -0.85
C ALA A 74 -11.25 10.01 -2.06
N PRO A 75 -10.36 9.02 -1.90
CA PRO A 75 -9.70 8.36 -3.01
C PRO A 75 -10.69 7.85 -4.05
N LEU A 76 -10.28 7.75 -5.29
CA LEU A 76 -11.11 7.26 -6.39
C LEU A 76 -11.69 5.87 -6.06
N GLY A 77 -12.99 5.72 -6.19
CA GLY A 77 -13.73 4.49 -5.85
C GLY A 77 -14.22 4.41 -4.41
N MET A 78 -13.74 5.27 -3.49
CA MET A 78 -14.16 5.22 -2.08
C MET A 78 -15.41 6.06 -1.78
N GLY A 79 -15.93 6.78 -2.75
CA GLY A 79 -17.17 7.55 -2.65
C GLY A 79 -17.01 8.87 -1.91
N ALA A 80 -17.45 9.96 -2.55
CA ALA A 80 -17.33 11.33 -2.01
C ALA A 80 -18.33 11.67 -0.89
N ASN A 81 -19.29 10.79 -0.60
CA ASN A 81 -20.33 11.06 0.40
C ASN A 81 -19.82 10.77 1.81
N THR A 82 -19.92 11.75 2.71
CA THR A 82 -19.44 11.66 4.09
C THR A 82 -20.23 10.66 4.98
N THR A 83 -21.39 10.20 4.51
CA THR A 83 -22.23 9.24 5.25
C THR A 83 -22.08 7.84 4.71
N THR A 84 -22.04 7.65 3.38
CA THR A 84 -22.09 6.35 2.71
C THR A 84 -20.79 5.93 2.03
N GLY A 85 -19.79 6.84 1.93
CA GLY A 85 -18.47 6.53 1.38
C GLY A 85 -17.70 5.53 2.24
N THR A 86 -16.70 4.90 1.66
CA THR A 86 -15.76 4.02 2.39
C THR A 86 -14.84 4.86 3.27
N THR A 87 -14.53 4.37 4.47
CA THR A 87 -13.58 5.03 5.37
C THR A 87 -12.14 4.81 4.90
N TYR A 88 -11.34 5.85 4.97
CA TYR A 88 -9.90 5.87 4.63
C TYR A 88 -9.12 6.64 5.70
N MET A 89 -7.79 6.56 5.68
CA MET A 89 -6.93 7.42 6.50
C MET A 89 -6.62 8.71 5.74
N SER A 90 -6.71 9.85 6.42
CA SER A 90 -6.29 11.15 5.94
C SER A 90 -5.20 11.70 6.85
N VAL A 91 -4.06 12.09 6.28
CA VAL A 91 -2.96 12.77 6.97
C VAL A 91 -2.86 14.18 6.40
N GLU A 92 -3.16 15.18 7.23
CA GLU A 92 -3.19 16.59 6.81
C GLU A 92 -1.79 17.22 6.84
N GLY A 93 -1.67 18.43 6.34
CA GLY A 93 -0.39 19.13 6.22
C GLY A 93 0.38 19.23 7.53
N GLY A 94 1.62 18.76 7.54
CA GLY A 94 2.47 18.62 8.73
C GLY A 94 2.11 17.46 9.65
N GLY A 95 1.09 16.66 9.26
CA GLY A 95 0.66 15.47 9.99
C GLY A 95 1.55 14.26 9.75
N THR A 96 1.55 13.36 10.74
CA THR A 96 2.23 12.08 10.68
C THR A 96 1.44 11.02 11.43
N GLU A 97 1.07 9.97 10.73
CA GLU A 97 0.43 8.78 11.29
C GLU A 97 1.39 7.60 11.24
N THR A 98 1.41 6.78 12.28
CA THR A 98 2.27 5.61 12.37
C THR A 98 1.44 4.34 12.51
N ALA A 99 1.69 3.39 11.62
CA ALA A 99 1.16 2.03 11.72
C ALA A 99 2.23 1.12 12.31
N THR A 100 1.88 0.36 13.36
CA THR A 100 2.77 -0.61 14.01
C THR A 100 2.10 -1.99 13.98
N TRP A 101 2.72 -2.92 13.27
CA TRP A 101 2.28 -4.32 13.17
C TRP A 101 2.74 -5.14 14.37
N ALA A 102 1.85 -6.03 14.85
CA ALA A 102 2.19 -6.98 15.90
C ALA A 102 3.22 -8.03 15.45
N THR A 103 3.33 -8.29 14.15
CA THR A 103 4.28 -9.24 13.54
C THR A 103 5.07 -8.55 12.43
N PRO A 104 6.36 -8.90 12.22
CA PRO A 104 7.16 -8.33 11.15
C PRO A 104 6.54 -8.57 9.76
N GLN A 105 6.60 -7.55 8.92
CA GLN A 105 6.17 -7.55 7.52
C GLN A 105 7.39 -7.47 6.60
N THR A 106 7.28 -7.95 5.36
CA THR A 106 8.34 -7.89 4.34
C THR A 106 7.87 -7.20 3.05
N GLY A 107 6.64 -6.74 3.04
CA GLY A 107 6.03 -6.00 1.94
C GLY A 107 4.90 -5.12 2.44
N LEU A 108 4.53 -4.14 1.66
CA LEU A 108 3.47 -3.19 1.97
C LEU A 108 2.64 -2.94 0.72
N ALA A 109 1.32 -2.97 0.84
CA ALA A 109 0.40 -2.58 -0.20
C ALA A 109 -0.47 -1.42 0.31
N ILE A 110 -0.51 -0.32 -0.43
CA ILE A 110 -1.24 0.90 -0.06
C ILE A 110 -2.06 1.32 -1.26
N TYR A 111 -3.35 1.50 -1.09
CA TYR A 111 -4.12 2.29 -2.01
C TYR A 111 -3.88 3.77 -1.70
N TRP A 112 -3.04 4.40 -2.50
CA TRP A 112 -2.60 5.77 -2.36
C TRP A 112 -3.53 6.65 -3.18
N GLY A 113 -4.40 7.36 -2.52
CA GLY A 113 -5.36 8.27 -3.14
C GLY A 113 -4.79 9.68 -3.20
N SER A 114 -5.12 10.39 -4.29
CA SER A 114 -4.63 11.73 -4.61
C SER A 114 -3.12 11.88 -4.37
N ILE A 115 -2.33 11.21 -5.21
CA ILE A 115 -0.86 11.32 -5.15
C ILE A 115 -0.43 12.77 -5.34
N ASP A 116 0.09 13.38 -4.25
CA ASP A 116 0.55 14.78 -4.21
C ASP A 116 2.08 14.82 -4.25
N ALA A 117 2.64 15.34 -5.35
CA ALA A 117 4.07 15.34 -5.61
C ALA A 117 4.69 16.76 -5.71
N ASP A 118 4.05 17.76 -5.13
CA ASP A 118 4.47 19.17 -5.21
C ASP A 118 4.73 19.65 -6.65
N ILE A 119 3.77 19.40 -7.54
CA ILE A 119 3.85 19.85 -8.93
C ILE A 119 3.37 21.29 -9.05
N PRO A 120 4.22 22.26 -9.42
CA PRO A 120 3.83 23.66 -9.58
C PRO A 120 2.68 23.85 -10.56
N GLY A 121 1.64 24.57 -10.12
CA GLY A 121 0.45 24.86 -10.93
C GLY A 121 -0.59 23.75 -11.00
N SER A 122 -0.38 22.62 -10.33
CA SER A 122 -1.39 21.57 -10.11
C SER A 122 -2.14 21.73 -8.79
N ALA A 123 -3.13 20.86 -8.53
CA ALA A 123 -3.83 20.82 -7.25
C ALA A 123 -2.90 20.42 -6.09
N SER A 124 -1.80 19.70 -6.37
CA SER A 124 -0.80 19.28 -5.39
C SER A 124 0.33 20.30 -5.18
N SER A 125 0.25 21.50 -5.75
CA SER A 125 1.30 22.51 -5.58
C SER A 125 1.51 22.86 -4.10
N GLY A 126 2.72 22.65 -3.59
CA GLY A 126 3.09 22.80 -2.19
C GLY A 126 2.83 21.57 -1.30
N ASN A 127 2.24 20.50 -1.85
CA ASN A 127 1.96 19.28 -1.11
C ASN A 127 2.88 18.15 -1.55
N MET A 128 3.37 17.36 -0.59
CA MET A 128 4.09 16.11 -0.86
C MET A 128 3.71 15.04 0.15
N ASN A 129 3.22 13.93 -0.38
CA ASN A 129 2.91 12.74 0.41
C ASN A 129 4.12 11.82 0.49
N SER A 130 4.33 11.16 1.61
CA SER A 130 5.41 10.20 1.77
C SER A 130 5.06 9.05 2.70
N VAL A 131 5.71 7.90 2.44
CA VAL A 131 5.66 6.69 3.26
C VAL A 131 7.07 6.33 3.65
N ALA A 132 7.37 6.29 4.94
CA ALA A 132 8.67 5.90 5.46
C ALA A 132 8.57 4.54 6.17
N VAL A 133 9.35 3.56 5.71
CA VAL A 133 9.50 2.26 6.36
C VAL A 133 10.70 2.33 7.29
N THR A 134 10.48 2.17 8.59
CA THR A 134 11.42 2.60 9.66
C THR A 134 12.71 1.78 9.74
N ILE A 135 12.76 0.54 9.21
CA ILE A 135 13.89 -0.37 9.48
C ILE A 135 15.14 -0.06 8.67
N ASP A 136 15.05 0.31 7.41
CA ASP A 136 16.22 0.53 6.56
C ASP A 136 16.37 1.99 6.09
N GLY A 137 15.64 2.93 6.73
CA GLY A 137 15.59 4.31 6.28
C GLY A 137 14.99 4.46 4.87
N TYR A 138 14.23 3.45 4.43
CA TYR A 138 13.57 3.50 3.13
C TYR A 138 12.38 4.45 3.19
N THR A 139 12.37 5.42 2.31
CA THR A 139 11.26 6.37 2.16
C THR A 139 10.83 6.36 0.70
N LEU A 140 9.52 6.23 0.48
CA LEU A 140 8.87 6.38 -0.80
C LEU A 140 8.07 7.67 -0.78
N THR A 141 8.34 8.57 -1.72
CA THR A 141 7.62 9.83 -1.87
C THR A 141 6.68 9.78 -3.06
N ALA A 142 5.71 10.69 -3.10
CA ALA A 142 4.86 10.88 -4.28
C ALA A 142 5.69 11.22 -5.53
N ALA A 143 6.82 11.95 -5.38
CA ALA A 143 7.73 12.24 -6.49
C ALA A 143 8.39 10.97 -7.08
N ASP A 144 8.68 9.97 -6.24
CA ASP A 144 9.16 8.68 -6.72
C ASP A 144 8.08 7.94 -7.53
N LEU A 145 6.80 8.05 -7.10
CA LEU A 145 5.68 7.47 -7.84
C LEU A 145 5.48 8.16 -9.20
N VAL A 146 5.69 9.47 -9.28
CA VAL A 146 5.66 10.20 -10.56
C VAL A 146 6.76 9.70 -11.49
N ALA A 147 7.96 9.44 -10.99
CA ALA A 147 9.03 8.84 -11.76
C ALA A 147 8.69 7.43 -12.28
N LEU A 148 7.73 6.74 -11.64
CA LEU A 148 7.19 5.44 -12.03
C LEU A 148 5.98 5.51 -12.95
N GLY A 149 5.47 6.72 -13.25
CA GLY A 149 4.35 6.94 -14.17
C GLY A 149 3.03 7.39 -13.53
N ALA A 150 2.99 7.67 -12.23
CA ALA A 150 1.88 8.42 -11.65
C ALA A 150 1.87 9.87 -12.16
N LEU A 151 0.72 10.55 -12.13
CA LEU A 151 0.66 11.97 -12.53
C LEU A 151 1.15 12.89 -11.41
N GLY A 152 0.83 12.58 -10.16
CA GLY A 152 1.25 13.34 -8.98
C GLY A 152 0.59 14.70 -8.85
N GLY A 153 -0.50 14.95 -9.57
CA GLY A 153 -1.21 16.22 -9.57
C GLY A 153 -2.31 16.36 -8.53
N GLY A 154 -2.49 15.38 -7.65
CA GLY A 154 -3.54 15.38 -6.62
C GLY A 154 -4.96 15.24 -7.18
N GLY A 155 -5.12 14.66 -8.36
CA GLY A 155 -6.41 14.52 -9.05
C GLY A 155 -7.30 13.45 -8.45
N GLN A 156 -8.40 13.84 -7.81
CA GLN A 156 -9.34 12.94 -7.11
C GLN A 156 -10.05 11.94 -8.03
N THR A 157 -10.19 12.25 -9.31
CA THR A 157 -10.93 11.43 -10.28
C THR A 157 -10.03 10.74 -11.30
N ASN A 158 -8.72 11.00 -11.24
CA ASN A 158 -7.78 10.44 -12.19
C ASN A 158 -7.18 9.13 -11.66
N PRO A 159 -7.31 8.00 -12.40
CA PRO A 159 -6.74 6.73 -11.97
C PRO A 159 -5.21 6.74 -11.81
N LEU A 160 -4.50 7.64 -12.51
CA LEU A 160 -3.04 7.75 -12.42
C LEU A 160 -2.58 8.58 -11.19
N ASP A 161 -3.49 9.31 -10.55
CA ASP A 161 -3.26 9.95 -9.25
C ASP A 161 -3.80 9.10 -8.08
N ASN A 162 -4.48 8.00 -8.38
CA ASN A 162 -5.06 7.08 -7.39
C ASN A 162 -4.64 5.67 -7.73
N GLN A 163 -3.65 5.13 -7.03
CA GLN A 163 -3.03 3.87 -7.41
C GLN A 163 -2.84 2.92 -6.22
N LEU A 164 -2.96 1.63 -6.49
CA LEU A 164 -2.46 0.62 -5.58
C LEU A 164 -0.93 0.56 -5.75
N VAL A 165 -0.23 0.96 -4.71
CA VAL A 165 1.23 0.94 -4.61
C VAL A 165 1.62 -0.30 -3.82
N THR A 166 2.35 -1.22 -4.44
CA THR A 166 2.87 -2.42 -3.78
C THR A 166 4.38 -2.32 -3.68
N ILE A 167 4.90 -2.46 -2.46
CA ILE A 167 6.34 -2.41 -2.14
C ILE A 167 6.75 -3.80 -1.65
N THR A 168 7.74 -4.40 -2.30
CA THR A 168 8.30 -5.73 -1.95
C THR A 168 9.81 -5.68 -1.88
N GLY A 169 10.43 -6.71 -1.31
CA GLY A 169 11.88 -6.77 -1.14
C GLY A 169 12.40 -5.91 0.02
N LEU A 170 11.50 -5.41 0.87
CA LEU A 170 11.86 -4.76 2.13
C LEU A 170 12.45 -5.79 3.10
N GLY A 171 13.41 -5.36 3.92
CA GLY A 171 13.77 -6.08 5.14
C GLY A 171 12.57 -6.23 6.07
N ALA A 172 12.61 -7.14 7.03
CA ALA A 172 11.51 -7.32 7.98
C ALA A 172 11.28 -6.05 8.81
N PHE A 173 10.08 -5.48 8.75
CA PHE A 173 9.71 -4.27 9.48
C PHE A 173 8.44 -4.49 10.31
N THR A 174 8.29 -3.70 11.35
CA THR A 174 7.07 -3.66 12.18
C THR A 174 6.41 -2.29 12.19
N GLN A 175 7.03 -1.27 11.59
CA GLN A 175 6.51 0.09 11.66
C GLN A 175 6.63 0.79 10.32
N VAL A 176 5.60 1.56 9.97
CA VAL A 176 5.54 2.44 8.81
C VAL A 176 4.94 3.77 9.22
N THR A 177 5.53 4.85 8.73
CA THR A 177 5.09 6.21 8.99
C THR A 177 4.55 6.81 7.69
N PHE A 178 3.39 7.43 7.77
CA PHE A 178 2.72 8.14 6.69
C PHE A 178 2.71 9.63 7.01
N SER A 179 3.17 10.47 6.10
CA SER A 179 3.23 11.91 6.32
C SER A 179 2.86 12.72 5.10
N SER A 180 2.37 13.94 5.31
CA SER A 180 2.07 14.91 4.27
C SER A 180 2.57 16.29 4.64
N THR A 181 3.05 17.06 3.67
CA THR A 181 3.45 18.46 3.88
C THR A 181 2.31 19.44 3.66
N GLY A 182 1.24 19.00 3.01
CA GLY A 182 0.02 19.79 2.75
C GLY A 182 -1.23 18.92 2.85
N ASN A 183 -2.42 19.49 2.67
CA ASN A 183 -3.69 18.75 2.73
C ASN A 183 -4.00 18.10 1.37
N ALA A 184 -4.20 16.78 1.32
CA ALA A 184 -3.90 15.82 2.37
C ALA A 184 -3.36 14.53 1.72
N PHE A 185 -2.82 13.63 2.51
CA PHE A 185 -2.48 12.27 2.06
C PHE A 185 -3.62 11.33 2.45
N GLU A 186 -4.41 10.94 1.49
CA GLU A 186 -5.48 9.98 1.68
C GLU A 186 -5.04 8.59 1.24
N PHE A 187 -5.25 7.60 2.10
CA PHE A 187 -4.89 6.23 1.75
C PHE A 187 -5.72 5.18 2.50
N SER A 188 -5.64 3.96 1.99
CA SER A 188 -6.04 2.76 2.72
C SER A 188 -4.98 1.68 2.54
N LEU A 189 -4.91 0.71 3.44
CA LEU A 189 -4.09 -0.47 3.16
C LEU A 189 -4.76 -1.31 2.09
N GLY A 190 -3.96 -1.77 1.13
CA GLY A 190 -4.37 -2.79 0.20
C GLY A 190 -4.46 -4.16 0.89
N SER A 191 -5.19 -5.10 0.29
CA SER A 191 -5.12 -6.49 0.71
C SER A 191 -3.66 -6.96 0.59
N GLY A 192 -3.08 -7.35 1.72
CA GLY A 192 -1.65 -7.63 1.84
C GLY A 192 -1.14 -8.55 0.75
N VAL A 193 0.09 -8.31 0.32
CA VAL A 193 0.82 -9.30 -0.49
C VAL A 193 0.81 -10.60 0.30
N PRO A 194 0.34 -11.72 -0.26
CA PRO A 194 0.37 -13.00 0.45
C PRO A 194 1.79 -13.25 0.95
N GLU A 195 1.94 -13.43 2.28
CA GLU A 195 3.25 -13.64 2.88
C GLU A 195 3.98 -14.80 2.19
N PRO A 196 5.33 -14.75 2.07
CA PRO A 196 6.11 -15.85 1.51
C PRO A 196 5.77 -17.20 2.13
N SER A 197 5.40 -17.22 3.44
CA SER A 197 4.88 -18.38 4.15
C SER A 197 3.62 -18.99 3.53
N THR A 198 2.69 -18.14 3.05
CA THR A 198 1.46 -18.61 2.39
C THR A 198 1.77 -19.31 1.07
N TRP A 199 2.69 -18.78 0.28
CA TRP A 199 3.17 -19.42 -0.95
C TRP A 199 3.89 -20.73 -0.67
N VAL A 200 4.76 -20.75 0.34
CA VAL A 200 5.47 -21.97 0.76
C VAL A 200 4.48 -23.02 1.23
N MET A 201 3.50 -22.68 2.06
CA MET A 201 2.47 -23.62 2.53
C MET A 201 1.61 -24.13 1.39
N MET A 202 1.28 -23.29 0.42
CA MET A 202 0.55 -23.70 -0.77
C MET A 202 1.35 -24.66 -1.64
N LEU A 203 2.65 -24.39 -1.86
CA LEU A 203 3.56 -25.29 -2.59
C LEU A 203 3.75 -26.63 -1.85
N VAL A 204 3.92 -26.61 -0.52
CA VAL A 204 4.02 -27.81 0.31
C VAL A 204 2.72 -28.61 0.25
N GLY A 205 1.56 -27.94 0.27
CA GLY A 205 0.24 -28.58 0.11
C GLY A 205 0.11 -29.28 -1.24
N PHE A 206 0.45 -28.63 -2.34
CA PHE A 206 0.41 -29.24 -3.67
C PHE A 206 1.44 -30.36 -3.84
N ALA A 207 2.65 -30.21 -3.33
CA ALA A 207 3.67 -31.26 -3.34
C ALA A 207 3.19 -32.49 -2.56
N GLY A 208 2.58 -32.30 -1.39
CA GLY A 208 2.00 -33.37 -0.58
C GLY A 208 0.88 -34.13 -1.29
N LEU A 209 -0.03 -33.42 -1.95
CA LEU A 209 -1.11 -34.03 -2.72
C LEU A 209 -0.58 -34.81 -3.94
N GLY A 210 0.40 -34.25 -4.65
CA GLY A 210 1.06 -34.93 -5.78
C GLY A 210 1.77 -36.22 -5.34
N PHE A 211 2.46 -36.18 -4.22
CA PHE A 211 3.15 -37.34 -3.66
C PHE A 211 2.18 -38.45 -3.21
N ALA A 212 1.09 -38.05 -2.52
CA ALA A 212 0.05 -39.02 -2.10
C ALA A 212 -0.63 -39.68 -3.32
N GLY A 213 -0.92 -38.93 -4.38
CA GLY A 213 -1.47 -39.45 -5.63
C GLY A 213 -0.52 -40.45 -6.31
N PHE A 214 0.76 -40.13 -6.37
CA PHE A 214 1.78 -41.02 -6.93
C PHE A 214 1.89 -42.36 -6.18
N TRP A 215 1.85 -42.31 -4.84
CA TRP A 215 1.87 -43.53 -4.01
C TRP A 215 0.61 -44.37 -4.16
N ALA A 216 -0.56 -43.73 -4.30
CA ALA A 216 -1.82 -44.45 -4.53
C ALA A 216 -1.83 -45.18 -5.88
N GLN A 217 -1.27 -44.60 -6.92
CA GLN A 217 -1.13 -45.25 -8.23
C GLN A 217 -0.20 -46.47 -8.19
N ARG A 218 0.94 -46.38 -7.49
CA ARG A 218 1.88 -47.51 -7.37
C ARG A 218 1.25 -48.74 -6.69
N LYS A 219 0.42 -48.52 -5.68
CA LYS A 219 -0.30 -49.61 -5.00
C LYS A 219 -1.31 -50.34 -5.91
N ARG A 220 -1.93 -49.63 -6.84
CA ARG A 220 -2.88 -50.23 -7.78
C ARG A 220 -2.19 -51.11 -8.83
N VAL A 221 -1.05 -50.70 -9.33
CA VAL A 221 -0.26 -51.50 -10.31
C VAL A 221 0.29 -52.77 -9.69
N ALA A 222 0.69 -52.77 -8.41
CA ALA A 222 1.20 -53.95 -7.73
C ALA A 222 0.11 -54.98 -7.34
N ALA A 223 -1.17 -54.60 -7.34
CA ALA A 223 -2.30 -55.45 -7.02
C ALA A 223 -2.90 -56.19 -8.26
N THR A 224 -2.41 -55.88 -9.46
CA THR A 224 -2.89 -56.42 -10.75
C THR A 224 -1.83 -57.30 -11.43
N ALA A 225 -0.69 -57.57 -10.84
CA ALA A 225 0.39 -58.47 -11.26
C ALA A 225 0.40 -59.71 -10.38
#